data_f5ea9470463d4d5f90f27f2574aa714d
#
_entry.id   f5ea9470463d4d5f90f27f2574aa714d
#
_cell.length_a   1.000
_cell.length_b   1.000
_cell.length_c   1.000
_cell.angle_alpha   90.00
_cell.angle_beta   90.00
_cell.angle_gamma   90.00
#
_symmetry.space_group_name_H-M   'P 1'
#
loop_
_entity.id
_entity.type
_entity.pdbx_description
1 polymer ?
#
loop_
_entity_poly.entity_id
_entity_poly.type
_entity_poly.pdbx_seq_one_letter_code
_entity_poly.pdbx_strand_id
1 'polypeptide(L)'
;YYRINGMNQLNINIFAEKNANVIDLSAKVRGKMDLLEKDFGGKYSLQMAYDASKELEDELNQTLFRTLLTILILLIFVFLVSRDFRYLLIIAVSLAANVLIAFVFYYFLKVEIHIYTLAGITVSFGIIIDNVIVMADHYRHHRDRKVFMAILAATLTTMGALTVIFNMDNEI
;
A
#
# COMPACT_ATOMS: atom_id res chain seq x y z
N TYR A 1 -37.33 5.78 -12.45
CA TYR A 1 -36.80 6.02 -13.80
C TYR A 1 -35.59 6.94 -13.68
N TYR A 2 -34.42 6.39 -14.00
CA TYR A 2 -33.20 7.19 -14.06
C TYR A 2 -33.07 7.72 -15.50
N ARG A 3 -32.88 9.03 -15.66
CA ARG A 3 -32.65 9.65 -16.96
C ARG A 3 -31.36 10.44 -16.93
N ILE A 4 -30.47 10.20 -17.87
CA ILE A 4 -29.28 11.04 -18.11
C ILE A 4 -29.39 11.58 -19.53
N ASN A 5 -29.24 12.89 -19.71
CA ASN A 5 -29.37 13.58 -21.00
C ASN A 5 -30.71 13.29 -21.73
N GLY A 6 -31.81 13.09 -20.98
CA GLY A 6 -33.13 12.83 -21.54
C GLY A 6 -33.39 11.38 -21.99
N MET A 7 -32.39 10.49 -21.94
CA MET A 7 -32.52 9.07 -22.27
C MET A 7 -32.77 8.23 -21.02
N ASN A 8 -33.64 7.21 -21.18
CA ASN A 8 -33.87 6.25 -20.10
C ASN A 8 -32.62 5.40 -19.88
N GLN A 9 -32.19 5.29 -18.65
CA GLN A 9 -31.00 4.55 -18.28
C GLN A 9 -31.31 3.47 -17.24
N LEU A 10 -30.68 2.32 -17.39
CA LEU A 10 -30.67 1.27 -16.41
C LEU A 10 -29.31 1.32 -15.70
N ASN A 11 -29.30 1.41 -14.38
CA ASN A 11 -28.09 1.39 -13.58
C ASN A 11 -27.90 -0.02 -13.01
N ILE A 12 -26.73 -0.62 -13.26
CA ILE A 12 -26.35 -1.93 -12.73
C ILE A 12 -25.18 -1.70 -11.76
N ASN A 13 -25.41 -2.00 -10.50
CA ASN A 13 -24.38 -1.92 -9.47
C ASN A 13 -23.77 -3.32 -9.27
N ILE A 14 -22.45 -3.41 -9.40
CA ILE A 14 -21.69 -4.62 -9.15
C ILE A 14 -20.90 -4.38 -7.87
N PHE A 15 -21.14 -5.22 -6.86
CA PHE A 15 -20.43 -5.17 -5.59
C PHE A 15 -19.39 -6.26 -5.54
N ALA A 16 -18.19 -5.92 -5.07
CA ALA A 16 -17.17 -6.91 -4.78
C ALA A 16 -17.58 -7.72 -3.55
N GLU A 17 -17.36 -9.02 -3.58
CA GLU A 17 -17.49 -9.86 -2.40
C GLU A 17 -16.39 -9.50 -1.39
N LYS A 18 -16.68 -9.70 -0.09
CA LYS A 18 -15.67 -9.51 0.95
C LYS A 18 -14.47 -10.39 0.60
N ASN A 19 -13.30 -9.80 0.54
CA ASN A 19 -12.05 -10.46 0.18
C ASN A 19 -11.81 -10.65 -1.34
N ALA A 20 -12.54 -9.94 -2.18
CA ALA A 20 -12.27 -9.97 -3.62
C ALA A 20 -11.25 -8.91 -4.03
N ASN A 21 -10.34 -9.28 -4.92
CA ASN A 21 -9.44 -8.30 -5.55
C ASN A 21 -10.25 -7.39 -6.50
N VAL A 22 -10.49 -6.15 -6.07
CA VAL A 22 -11.31 -5.17 -6.79
C VAL A 22 -10.70 -4.83 -8.16
N ILE A 23 -9.39 -4.81 -8.28
CA ILE A 23 -8.69 -4.51 -9.55
C ILE A 23 -8.93 -5.62 -10.56
N ASP A 24 -8.74 -6.89 -10.15
CA ASP A 24 -9.01 -8.05 -11.01
C ASP A 24 -10.49 -8.18 -11.37
N LEU A 25 -11.37 -7.90 -10.41
CA LEU A 25 -12.82 -7.89 -10.64
C LEU A 25 -13.19 -6.83 -11.69
N SER A 26 -12.69 -5.62 -11.57
CA SER A 26 -12.97 -4.55 -12.52
C SER A 26 -12.46 -4.90 -13.93
N ALA A 27 -11.27 -5.48 -14.05
CA ALA A 27 -10.74 -5.95 -15.34
C ALA A 27 -11.67 -7.00 -15.99
N LYS A 28 -12.17 -7.96 -15.20
CA LYS A 28 -13.13 -8.98 -15.67
C LYS A 28 -14.48 -8.37 -16.08
N VAL A 29 -14.97 -7.38 -15.31
CA VAL A 29 -16.21 -6.68 -15.63
C VAL A 29 -16.07 -5.90 -16.94
N ARG A 30 -14.99 -5.16 -17.14
CA ARG A 30 -14.72 -4.45 -18.40
C ARG A 30 -14.68 -5.40 -19.59
N GLY A 31 -13.96 -6.52 -19.46
CA GLY A 31 -13.91 -7.53 -20.54
C GLY A 31 -15.28 -8.12 -20.85
N LYS A 32 -16.15 -8.32 -19.85
CA LYS A 32 -17.54 -8.76 -20.07
C LYS A 32 -18.41 -7.66 -20.69
N MET A 33 -18.23 -6.40 -20.31
CA MET A 33 -18.94 -5.27 -20.91
C MET A 33 -18.64 -5.18 -22.41
N ASP A 34 -17.37 -5.30 -22.82
CA ASP A 34 -16.95 -5.26 -24.22
C ASP A 34 -17.58 -6.40 -25.05
N LEU A 35 -17.75 -7.58 -24.46
CA LEU A 35 -18.41 -8.70 -25.09
C LEU A 35 -19.93 -8.46 -25.25
N LEU A 36 -20.59 -7.98 -24.20
CA LEU A 36 -22.02 -7.68 -24.22
C LEU A 36 -22.36 -6.54 -25.18
N GLU A 37 -21.52 -5.51 -25.27
CA GLU A 37 -21.73 -4.41 -26.21
C GLU A 37 -21.72 -4.90 -27.68
N LYS A 38 -20.86 -5.87 -28.00
CA LYS A 38 -20.83 -6.53 -29.31
C LYS A 38 -22.09 -7.36 -29.54
N ASP A 39 -22.53 -8.10 -28.52
CA ASP A 39 -23.74 -8.95 -28.64
C ASP A 39 -25.03 -8.13 -28.79
N PHE A 40 -25.09 -6.94 -28.20
CA PHE A 40 -26.24 -6.03 -28.32
C PHE A 40 -26.32 -5.33 -29.70
N GLY A 41 -25.29 -5.45 -30.53
CA GLY A 41 -25.30 -4.93 -31.91
C GLY A 41 -25.62 -3.45 -32.03
N GLY A 42 -25.19 -2.65 -31.06
CA GLY A 42 -25.39 -1.20 -31.04
C GLY A 42 -26.75 -0.72 -30.53
N LYS A 43 -27.65 -1.62 -30.07
CA LYS A 43 -28.94 -1.24 -29.50
C LYS A 43 -28.85 -0.60 -28.13
N TYR A 44 -27.81 -0.94 -27.39
CA TYR A 44 -27.52 -0.41 -26.04
C TYR A 44 -26.05 -0.01 -25.96
N SER A 45 -25.78 1.11 -25.33
CA SER A 45 -24.42 1.55 -25.00
C SER A 45 -24.17 1.27 -23.52
N LEU A 46 -23.10 0.53 -23.22
CA LEU A 46 -22.67 0.25 -21.87
C LEU A 46 -21.60 1.28 -21.47
N GLN A 47 -21.86 2.02 -20.40
CA GLN A 47 -20.90 2.99 -19.88
C GLN A 47 -20.63 2.70 -18.41
N MET A 48 -19.35 2.63 -18.05
CA MET A 48 -18.92 2.51 -16.66
C MET A 48 -18.99 3.90 -16.02
N ALA A 49 -19.99 4.09 -15.15
CA ALA A 49 -20.21 5.36 -14.47
C ALA A 49 -19.22 5.60 -13.34
N TYR A 50 -18.86 4.55 -12.61
CA TYR A 50 -17.92 4.58 -11.50
C TYR A 50 -17.11 3.29 -11.45
N ASP A 51 -15.82 3.39 -11.18
CA ASP A 51 -14.90 2.27 -11.08
C ASP A 51 -13.94 2.49 -9.91
N ALA A 52 -14.21 1.81 -8.82
CA ALA A 52 -13.39 1.88 -7.61
C ALA A 52 -11.95 1.38 -7.82
N SER A 53 -11.69 0.55 -8.85
CA SER A 53 -10.34 0.06 -9.11
C SER A 53 -9.39 1.17 -9.54
N LYS A 54 -9.88 2.20 -10.24
CA LYS A 54 -9.03 3.32 -10.66
C LYS A 54 -8.49 4.11 -9.48
N GLU A 55 -9.34 4.37 -8.50
CA GLU A 55 -8.92 5.06 -7.28
C GLU A 55 -7.85 4.25 -6.53
N LEU A 56 -8.03 2.92 -6.46
CA LEU A 56 -7.05 2.02 -5.85
C LEU A 56 -5.73 1.96 -6.63
N GLU A 57 -5.77 1.89 -7.96
CA GLU A 57 -4.57 1.89 -8.81
C GLU A 57 -3.81 3.22 -8.69
N ASP A 58 -4.51 4.35 -8.69
CA ASP A 58 -3.91 5.67 -8.53
C ASP A 58 -3.27 5.83 -7.14
N GLU A 59 -3.93 5.37 -6.08
CA GLU A 59 -3.40 5.41 -4.72
C GLU A 59 -2.19 4.47 -4.56
N LEU A 60 -2.22 3.29 -5.17
CA LEU A 60 -1.08 2.38 -5.23
C LEU A 60 0.13 3.04 -5.90
N ASN A 61 -0.07 3.62 -7.06
CA ASN A 61 0.99 4.27 -7.81
C ASN A 61 1.56 5.48 -7.05
N GLN A 62 0.69 6.28 -6.44
CA GLN A 62 1.12 7.40 -5.61
C GLN A 62 1.89 6.93 -4.37
N THR A 63 1.43 5.88 -3.71
CA THR A 63 2.10 5.30 -2.54
C THR A 63 3.48 4.77 -2.91
N LEU A 64 3.59 4.02 -4.01
CA LEU A 64 4.88 3.53 -4.51
C LEU A 64 5.82 4.69 -4.85
N PHE A 65 5.34 5.70 -5.56
CA PHE A 65 6.15 6.87 -5.92
C PHE A 65 6.63 7.62 -4.68
N ARG A 66 5.75 7.91 -3.72
CA ARG A 66 6.09 8.58 -2.46
C ARG A 66 7.10 7.76 -1.65
N THR A 67 6.92 6.44 -1.57
CA THR A 67 7.84 5.54 -0.87
C THR A 67 9.22 5.54 -1.51
N LEU A 68 9.29 5.41 -2.84
CA LEU A 68 10.57 5.47 -3.57
C LEU A 68 11.26 6.82 -3.39
N LEU A 69 10.50 7.91 -3.47
CA LEU A 69 11.03 9.27 -3.27
C LEU A 69 11.58 9.43 -1.84
N THR A 70 10.86 8.94 -0.83
CA THR A 70 11.31 8.99 0.56
C THR A 70 12.59 8.19 0.76
N ILE A 71 12.68 6.97 0.23
CA ILE A 71 13.90 6.15 0.28
C ILE A 71 15.06 6.87 -0.41
N LEU A 72 14.83 7.47 -1.58
CA LEU A 72 15.85 8.19 -2.32
C LEU A 72 16.40 9.39 -1.52
N ILE A 73 15.51 10.25 -1.02
CA ILE A 73 15.88 11.41 -0.19
C ILE A 73 16.72 10.96 1.01
N LEU A 74 16.28 9.90 1.66
CA LEU A 74 16.94 9.34 2.82
C LEU A 74 18.33 8.80 2.49
N LEU A 75 18.48 8.04 1.42
CA LEU A 75 19.78 7.54 0.99
C LEU A 75 20.74 8.69 0.63
N ILE A 76 20.22 9.75 -0.03
CA ILE A 76 21.00 10.96 -0.31
C ILE A 76 21.44 11.63 1.01
N PHE A 77 20.53 11.79 1.97
CA PHE A 77 20.85 12.39 3.27
C PHE A 77 21.91 11.57 4.02
N VAL A 78 21.73 10.26 4.13
CA VAL A 78 22.71 9.36 4.74
C VAL A 78 24.06 9.44 4.05
N PHE A 79 24.09 9.53 2.72
CA PHE A 79 25.33 9.67 1.96
C PHE A 79 26.03 11.00 2.25
N LEU A 80 25.30 12.10 2.31
CA LEU A 80 25.85 13.44 2.62
C LEU A 80 26.47 13.50 4.01
N VAL A 81 25.81 12.88 4.99
CA VAL A 81 26.28 12.88 6.38
C VAL A 81 27.43 11.90 6.58
N SER A 82 27.33 10.71 6.02
CA SER A 82 28.30 9.62 6.28
C SER A 82 29.53 9.69 5.38
N ARG A 83 29.38 10.19 4.16
CA ARG A 83 30.42 10.18 3.11
C ARG A 83 31.08 8.81 2.88
N ASP A 84 30.39 7.73 3.25
CA ASP A 84 30.87 6.35 3.18
C ASP A 84 29.88 5.50 2.39
N PHE A 85 30.31 5.09 1.21
CA PHE A 85 29.47 4.29 0.30
C PHE A 85 29.16 2.89 0.85
N ARG A 86 30.04 2.31 1.64
CA ARG A 86 29.80 0.99 2.26
C ARG A 86 28.67 1.05 3.28
N TYR A 87 28.63 2.11 4.05
CA TYR A 87 27.57 2.35 5.02
C TYR A 87 26.20 2.56 4.33
N LEU A 88 26.19 3.34 3.25
CA LEU A 88 25.01 3.52 2.42
C LEU A 88 24.47 2.18 1.89
N LEU A 89 25.37 1.33 1.40
CA LEU A 89 25.00 0.02 0.86
C LEU A 89 24.41 -0.90 1.93
N ILE A 90 24.95 -0.90 3.16
CA ILE A 90 24.39 -1.65 4.28
C ILE A 90 22.96 -1.21 4.59
N ILE A 91 22.70 0.09 4.64
CA ILE A 91 21.35 0.62 4.89
C ILE A 91 20.41 0.24 3.74
N ALA A 92 20.82 0.42 2.49
CA ALA A 92 20.00 0.08 1.34
C ALA A 92 19.63 -1.41 1.30
N VAL A 93 20.59 -2.31 1.56
CA VAL A 93 20.34 -3.76 1.65
C VAL A 93 19.41 -4.08 2.81
N SER A 94 19.60 -3.46 3.97
CA SER A 94 18.73 -3.66 5.14
C SER A 94 17.30 -3.23 4.86
N LEU A 95 17.11 -2.07 4.20
CA LEU A 95 15.78 -1.61 3.79
C LEU A 95 15.12 -2.56 2.81
N ALA A 96 15.86 -2.99 1.77
CA ALA A 96 15.35 -3.95 0.80
C ALA A 96 14.95 -5.27 1.46
N ALA A 97 15.77 -5.80 2.37
CA ALA A 97 15.47 -7.02 3.11
C ALA A 97 14.19 -6.88 3.96
N ASN A 98 14.01 -5.76 4.68
CA ASN A 98 12.80 -5.52 5.48
C ASN A 98 11.54 -5.46 4.61
N VAL A 99 11.62 -4.77 3.47
CA VAL A 99 10.50 -4.67 2.51
C VAL A 99 10.16 -6.05 1.94
N LEU A 100 11.15 -6.84 1.55
CA LEU A 100 10.93 -8.21 1.04
C LEU A 100 10.29 -9.11 2.10
N ILE A 101 10.74 -9.04 3.35
CA ILE A 101 10.16 -9.80 4.46
C ILE A 101 8.69 -9.37 4.66
N ALA A 102 8.39 -8.08 4.62
CA ALA A 102 7.01 -7.59 4.75
C ALA A 102 6.11 -8.14 3.63
N PHE A 103 6.56 -8.14 2.36
CA PHE A 103 5.81 -8.72 1.24
C PHE A 103 5.56 -10.22 1.40
N VAL A 104 6.55 -10.97 1.92
CA VAL A 104 6.37 -12.40 2.23
C VAL A 104 5.26 -12.59 3.25
N PHE A 105 5.23 -11.79 4.32
CA PHE A 105 4.14 -11.86 5.30
C PHE A 105 2.78 -11.48 4.71
N TYR A 106 2.68 -10.44 3.89
CA TYR A 106 1.43 -10.07 3.22
C TYR A 106 0.91 -11.20 2.34
N TYR A 107 1.80 -11.88 1.61
CA TYR A 107 1.44 -13.03 0.79
C TYR A 107 0.89 -14.20 1.63
N PHE A 108 1.56 -14.57 2.73
CA PHE A 108 1.13 -15.67 3.59
C PHE A 108 -0.14 -15.36 4.36
N LEU A 109 -0.30 -14.13 4.83
CA LEU A 109 -1.49 -13.69 5.59
C LEU A 109 -2.67 -13.37 4.66
N LYS A 110 -2.48 -13.44 3.33
CA LYS A 110 -3.49 -13.09 2.33
C LYS A 110 -4.12 -11.72 2.60
N VAL A 111 -3.28 -10.75 2.95
CA VAL A 111 -3.74 -9.39 3.22
C VAL A 111 -4.25 -8.77 1.92
N GLU A 112 -5.50 -8.33 1.94
CA GLU A 112 -6.11 -7.67 0.80
C GLU A 112 -5.59 -6.25 0.63
N ILE A 113 -5.46 -5.87 -0.64
CA ILE A 113 -5.04 -4.52 -1.00
C ILE A 113 -6.29 -3.67 -1.15
N HIS A 114 -6.54 -2.83 -0.15
CA HIS A 114 -7.56 -1.79 -0.18
C HIS A 114 -6.97 -0.48 0.40
N ILE A 115 -7.69 0.63 0.31
CA ILE A 115 -7.20 1.96 0.69
C ILE A 115 -6.62 1.99 2.11
N TYR A 116 -7.29 1.33 3.06
CA TYR A 116 -6.82 1.28 4.46
C TYR A 116 -5.53 0.47 4.64
N THR A 117 -5.39 -0.66 3.93
CA THR A 117 -4.13 -1.43 3.97
C THR A 117 -2.98 -0.66 3.33
N LEU A 118 -3.23 0.09 2.26
CA LEU A 118 -2.22 0.96 1.64
C LEU A 118 -1.78 2.08 2.58
N ALA A 119 -2.70 2.72 3.28
CA ALA A 119 -2.37 3.70 4.30
C ALA A 119 -1.50 3.08 5.42
N GLY A 120 -1.87 1.88 5.91
CA GLY A 120 -1.09 1.12 6.89
C GLY A 120 0.31 0.76 6.40
N ILE A 121 0.44 0.32 5.14
CA ILE A 121 1.73 0.03 4.50
C ILE A 121 2.61 1.28 4.45
N THR A 122 2.06 2.42 4.05
CA THR A 122 2.80 3.69 3.96
C THR A 122 3.35 4.12 5.32
N VAL A 123 2.53 4.04 6.37
CA VAL A 123 2.97 4.34 7.75
C VAL A 123 4.03 3.35 8.21
N SER A 124 3.85 2.06 7.93
CA SER A 124 4.80 1.00 8.30
C SER A 124 6.16 1.20 7.64
N PHE A 125 6.20 1.60 6.37
CA PHE A 125 7.45 1.91 5.68
C PHE A 125 8.18 3.08 6.34
N GLY A 126 7.49 4.14 6.74
CA GLY A 126 8.08 5.24 7.48
C GLY A 126 8.77 4.74 8.76
N ILE A 127 8.09 3.97 9.58
CA ILE A 127 8.62 3.41 10.83
C ILE A 127 9.81 2.49 10.58
N ILE A 128 9.76 1.62 9.56
CA ILE A 128 10.87 0.73 9.20
C ILE A 128 12.11 1.53 8.82
N ILE A 129 11.94 2.55 7.99
CA ILE A 129 13.02 3.42 7.52
C ILE A 129 13.69 4.10 8.72
N ASP A 130 12.92 4.72 9.59
CA ASP A 130 13.44 5.41 10.77
C ASP A 130 14.20 4.46 11.71
N ASN A 131 13.66 3.28 11.98
CA ASN A 131 14.30 2.27 12.81
C ASN A 131 15.63 1.76 12.22
N VAL A 132 15.68 1.54 10.91
CA VAL A 132 16.91 1.09 10.21
C VAL A 132 17.99 2.15 10.31
N ILE A 133 17.64 3.43 10.15
CA ILE A 133 18.61 4.53 10.25
C ILE A 133 19.16 4.65 11.66
N VAL A 134 18.27 4.74 12.66
CA VAL A 134 18.67 4.88 14.05
C VAL A 134 19.57 3.72 14.48
N MET A 135 19.22 2.50 14.08
CA MET A 135 20.02 1.30 14.38
C MET A 135 21.39 1.35 13.72
N ALA A 136 21.43 1.69 12.43
CA ALA A 136 22.67 1.74 11.65
C ALA A 136 23.59 2.86 12.13
N ASP A 137 23.06 4.03 12.43
CA ASP A 137 23.82 5.17 12.93
C ASP A 137 24.40 4.90 14.32
N HIS A 138 23.59 4.38 15.22
CA HIS A 138 24.06 4.01 16.57
C HIS A 138 25.15 2.95 16.51
N TYR A 139 24.96 1.89 15.72
CA TYR A 139 25.98 0.84 15.58
C TYR A 139 27.30 1.38 15.01
N ARG A 140 27.23 2.32 14.09
CA ARG A 140 28.41 2.97 13.52
C ARG A 140 29.23 3.74 14.56
N HIS A 141 28.55 4.50 15.45
CA HIS A 141 29.20 5.38 16.41
C HIS A 141 29.62 4.65 17.69
N HIS A 142 28.81 3.74 18.18
CA HIS A 142 29.00 3.12 19.49
C HIS A 142 29.43 1.67 19.44
N ARG A 143 29.27 0.99 18.29
CA ARG A 143 29.58 -0.43 18.09
C ARG A 143 28.95 -1.38 19.10
N ASP A 144 27.88 -0.96 19.79
CA ASP A 144 27.12 -1.75 20.73
C ASP A 144 25.68 -1.99 20.22
N ARG A 145 24.97 -2.92 20.86
CA ARG A 145 23.59 -3.28 20.50
C ARG A 145 22.55 -2.73 21.46
N LYS A 146 22.89 -1.78 22.31
CA LYS A 146 21.98 -1.29 23.37
C LYS A 146 20.76 -0.61 22.79
N VAL A 147 20.90 0.09 21.66
CA VAL A 147 19.78 0.76 20.99
C VAL A 147 18.74 -0.23 20.48
N PHE A 148 19.13 -1.49 20.22
CA PHE A 148 18.17 -2.51 19.74
C PHE A 148 16.99 -2.69 20.70
N MET A 149 17.24 -2.75 21.99
CA MET A 149 16.18 -2.91 23.00
C MET A 149 15.26 -1.68 23.05
N ALA A 150 15.81 -0.48 22.88
CA ALA A 150 15.02 0.75 22.81
C ALA A 150 14.13 0.79 21.56
N ILE A 151 14.67 0.44 20.40
CA ILE A 151 13.91 0.37 19.14
C ILE A 151 12.83 -0.72 19.23
N LEU A 152 13.17 -1.89 19.79
CA LEU A 152 12.21 -2.98 19.98
C LEU A 152 11.05 -2.55 20.87
N ALA A 153 11.34 -1.89 22.00
CA ALA A 153 10.33 -1.37 22.91
C ALA A 153 9.43 -0.32 22.21
N ALA A 154 10.01 0.62 21.48
CA ALA A 154 9.28 1.63 20.72
C ALA A 154 8.38 0.98 19.65
N THR A 155 8.89 0.00 18.91
CA THR A 155 8.13 -0.72 17.89
C THR A 155 6.97 -1.51 18.51
N LEU A 156 7.20 -2.21 19.62
CA LEU A 156 6.14 -2.94 20.34
C LEU A 156 5.06 -1.99 20.88
N THR A 157 5.44 -0.81 21.36
CA THR A 157 4.50 0.21 21.81
C THR A 157 3.62 0.69 20.65
N THR A 158 4.22 0.96 19.50
CA THR A 158 3.49 1.38 18.29
C THR A 158 2.54 0.28 17.80
N MET A 159 3.00 -0.98 17.78
CA MET A 159 2.15 -2.13 17.44
C MET A 159 0.99 -2.29 18.41
N GLY A 160 1.25 -2.11 19.74
CA GLY A 160 0.21 -2.12 20.76
C GLY A 160 -0.84 -1.03 20.55
N ALA A 161 -0.41 0.18 20.23
CA ALA A 161 -1.32 1.29 19.92
C ALA A 161 -2.18 1.01 18.68
N LEU A 162 -1.58 0.44 17.62
CA LEU A 162 -2.32 0.06 16.41
C LEU A 162 -3.32 -1.09 16.65
N THR A 163 -3.03 -1.99 17.58
CA THR A 163 -3.93 -3.11 17.93
C THR A 163 -5.26 -2.62 18.52
N VAL A 164 -5.28 -1.43 19.13
CA VAL A 164 -6.52 -0.83 19.65
C VAL A 164 -7.52 -0.57 18.51
N ILE A 165 -7.04 -0.23 17.31
CA ILE A 165 -7.87 0.05 16.14
C ILE A 165 -8.66 -1.21 15.73
N PHE A 166 -8.06 -2.40 15.84
CA PHE A 166 -8.75 -3.65 15.52
C PHE A 166 -9.90 -4.00 16.47
N ASN A 167 -9.88 -3.47 17.69
CA ASN A 167 -10.97 -3.69 18.65
C ASN A 167 -12.11 -2.68 18.52
N MET A 168 -11.91 -1.60 17.77
CA MET A 168 -12.96 -0.57 17.58
C MET A 168 -13.99 -0.97 16.51
N ASP A 169 -13.68 -1.87 15.60
CA ASP A 169 -14.58 -2.30 14.51
C ASP A 169 -15.78 -3.16 14.98
N ASN A 170 -15.86 -3.53 16.25
CA ASN A 170 -16.93 -4.35 16.77
C ASN A 170 -18.10 -3.54 17.40
N GLU A 171 -18.06 -2.22 17.37
CA GLU A 171 -19.09 -1.36 17.99
C GLU A 171 -19.80 -0.39 17.03
N ILE A 172 -19.70 -0.57 15.70
CA ILE A 172 -20.44 0.28 14.73
C ILE A 172 -21.38 -0.56 13.88
#